data_ae2b3b5f6bd558c513f58d8439ac4726
#
_entry.id   ae2b3b5f6bd558c513f58d8439ac4726
#
_cell.length_a   1.000
_cell.length_b   1.000
_cell.length_c   1.000
_cell.angle_alpha   90.00
_cell.angle_beta   90.00
_cell.angle_gamma   90.00
#
_symmetry.space_group_name_H-M   'P 1'
#
loop_
_entity.id
_entity.type
_entity.pdbx_description
1 polymer ?
#
loop_
_entity_poly.entity_id
_entity_poly.type
_entity_poly.pdbx_seq_one_letter_code
_entity_poly.pdbx_strand_id
1 'polypeptide(L)'
;MRVLISGGAGFIGSALCRHLVLDIGWTVLNIDKLTYAANLRSLDAVSCHPNYHFLQTDICDREILEAAFSDFCPDGVMHLAAESHVDRSITGPADFVQSNVIGTYTLLEVSRDYWSKLPAKAHGNFRFHHISTDEVYGSLPPQGYFSEKTPYDPRSPYSASKAASDHFVQAWHETYGLPALISNCSNNYGPYHFPEKLIPLTILNAIEGKPLPVYGDGGNIRDWLYVEDHVRALVQVFTKGQVGSRYNVGGRCERTNLQVVNAICDVLDDIVPNGAPRRQLICFVPDRPGHDRRYAIDPTKVEKELGWRALETFETGLRKTVLWYLNNNEWWQPLRKTIYAGDRLGLLNV
;
A
#
# COMPACT_ATOMS: atom_id res chain seq x y z
N MET A 1 5.70 2.14 -22.62
CA MET A 1 6.53 2.64 -21.50
C MET A 1 7.08 1.43 -20.74
N ARG A 2 8.31 1.50 -20.28
CA ARG A 2 8.99 0.46 -19.49
C ARG A 2 9.12 0.98 -18.05
N VAL A 3 8.47 0.34 -17.08
CA VAL A 3 8.43 0.83 -15.71
C VAL A 3 8.98 -0.23 -14.75
N LEU A 4 9.92 0.17 -13.91
CA LEU A 4 10.39 -0.65 -12.81
C LEU A 4 9.46 -0.43 -11.61
N ILE A 5 8.89 -1.51 -11.08
CA ILE A 5 8.08 -1.51 -9.86
C ILE A 5 8.83 -2.26 -8.77
N SER A 6 9.08 -1.62 -7.64
CA SER A 6 9.54 -2.32 -6.46
C SER A 6 8.38 -2.65 -5.53
N GLY A 7 8.37 -3.87 -4.97
CA GLY A 7 7.29 -4.32 -4.10
C GLY A 7 6.03 -4.78 -4.86
N GLY A 8 6.21 -5.23 -6.12
CA GLY A 8 5.09 -5.61 -6.98
C GLY A 8 4.45 -6.96 -6.65
N ALA A 9 5.00 -7.77 -5.75
CA ALA A 9 4.34 -8.98 -5.23
C ALA A 9 3.49 -8.71 -3.98
N GLY A 10 3.51 -7.48 -3.45
CA GLY A 10 2.64 -7.04 -2.37
C GLY A 10 1.22 -6.70 -2.85
N PHE A 11 0.37 -6.27 -1.92
CA PHE A 11 -1.05 -5.98 -2.17
C PHE A 11 -1.26 -4.91 -3.26
N ILE A 12 -0.83 -3.66 -3.01
CA ILE A 12 -1.01 -2.55 -3.95
C ILE A 12 -0.15 -2.76 -5.20
N GLY A 13 1.09 -3.24 -5.02
CA GLY A 13 2.02 -3.47 -6.11
C GLY A 13 1.52 -4.49 -7.12
N SER A 14 0.90 -5.59 -6.67
CA SER A 14 0.34 -6.60 -7.59
C SER A 14 -0.86 -6.08 -8.37
N ALA A 15 -1.72 -5.27 -7.74
CA ALA A 15 -2.81 -4.59 -8.44
C ALA A 15 -2.27 -3.61 -9.51
N LEU A 16 -1.19 -2.86 -9.17
CA LEU A 16 -0.53 -1.97 -10.12
C LEU A 16 0.10 -2.73 -11.29
N CYS A 17 0.84 -3.82 -11.02
CA CYS A 17 1.42 -4.66 -12.08
C CYS A 17 0.35 -5.18 -13.06
N ARG A 18 -0.76 -5.73 -12.53
CA ARG A 18 -1.86 -6.20 -13.37
C ARG A 18 -2.45 -5.08 -14.22
N HIS A 19 -2.75 -3.94 -13.62
CA HIS A 19 -3.31 -2.79 -14.32
C HIS A 19 -2.38 -2.25 -15.43
N LEU A 20 -1.10 -2.10 -15.13
CA LEU A 20 -0.14 -1.59 -16.12
C LEU A 20 0.05 -2.52 -17.30
N VAL A 21 0.08 -3.84 -17.05
CA VAL A 21 0.32 -4.86 -18.09
C VAL A 21 -0.93 -5.12 -18.90
N LEU A 22 -2.08 -5.37 -18.23
CA LEU A 22 -3.30 -5.83 -18.90
C LEU A 22 -4.14 -4.70 -19.47
N ASP A 23 -4.30 -3.60 -18.71
CA ASP A 23 -5.23 -2.55 -19.09
C ASP A 23 -4.53 -1.42 -19.87
N ILE A 24 -3.25 -1.12 -19.54
CA ILE A 24 -2.50 -0.03 -20.16
C ILE A 24 -1.51 -0.52 -21.24
N GLY A 25 -1.05 -1.78 -21.13
CA GLY A 25 -0.11 -2.38 -22.08
C GLY A 25 1.35 -1.93 -21.90
N TRP A 26 1.75 -1.50 -20.70
CA TRP A 26 3.15 -1.16 -20.41
C TRP A 26 3.99 -2.41 -20.12
N THR A 27 5.30 -2.29 -20.33
CA THR A 27 6.24 -3.32 -19.93
C THR A 27 6.71 -3.04 -18.50
N VAL A 28 6.57 -4.03 -17.64
CA VAL A 28 6.86 -3.94 -16.20
C VAL A 28 8.01 -4.86 -15.84
N LEU A 29 9.02 -4.34 -15.14
CA LEU A 29 9.95 -5.13 -14.34
C LEU A 29 9.54 -5.00 -12.88
N ASN A 30 9.01 -6.08 -12.31
CA ASN A 30 8.69 -6.18 -10.90
C ASN A 30 9.89 -6.67 -10.11
N ILE A 31 10.37 -5.88 -9.15
CA ILE A 31 11.41 -6.24 -8.20
C ILE A 31 10.79 -6.44 -6.83
N ASP A 32 10.95 -7.63 -6.25
CA ASP A 32 10.44 -7.95 -4.91
C ASP A 32 11.35 -8.98 -4.22
N LYS A 33 11.63 -8.81 -2.93
CA LYS A 33 12.43 -9.77 -2.17
C LYS A 33 11.62 -10.95 -1.63
N LEU A 34 10.29 -10.92 -1.79
CA LEU A 34 9.35 -11.93 -1.33
C LEU A 34 9.36 -12.12 0.20
N THR A 35 9.03 -11.05 0.93
CA THR A 35 8.78 -11.15 2.37
C THR A 35 7.46 -11.88 2.66
N TYR A 36 7.13 -12.02 3.92
CA TYR A 36 5.94 -12.74 4.37
C TYR A 36 4.61 -12.24 3.74
N ALA A 37 4.51 -10.96 3.40
CA ALA A 37 3.31 -10.35 2.83
C ALA A 37 3.25 -10.40 1.28
N ALA A 38 4.33 -10.82 0.64
CA ALA A 38 4.40 -10.99 -0.81
C ALA A 38 3.77 -12.32 -1.24
N ASN A 39 3.05 -12.30 -2.35
CA ASN A 39 2.47 -13.54 -2.90
C ASN A 39 2.45 -13.48 -4.43
N LEU A 40 3.29 -14.29 -5.08
CA LEU A 40 3.35 -14.36 -6.54
C LEU A 40 2.04 -14.81 -7.19
N ARG A 41 1.19 -15.59 -6.49
CA ARG A 41 -0.14 -15.96 -6.99
C ARG A 41 -1.06 -14.74 -7.22
N SER A 42 -0.76 -13.60 -6.60
CA SER A 42 -1.46 -12.33 -6.88
C SER A 42 -1.15 -11.80 -8.30
N LEU A 43 -0.15 -12.37 -8.97
CA LEU A 43 0.35 -11.99 -10.28
C LEU A 43 0.12 -13.06 -11.35
N ASP A 44 -0.61 -14.16 -11.02
CA ASP A 44 -0.86 -15.27 -11.95
C ASP A 44 -1.43 -14.79 -13.30
N ALA A 45 -2.31 -13.77 -13.27
CA ALA A 45 -2.91 -13.19 -14.48
C ALA A 45 -1.90 -12.54 -15.44
N VAL A 46 -0.71 -12.17 -14.96
CA VAL A 46 0.34 -11.50 -15.76
C VAL A 46 1.64 -12.28 -15.81
N SER A 47 1.80 -13.34 -15.04
CA SER A 47 3.06 -14.07 -14.87
C SER A 47 3.67 -14.59 -16.18
N CYS A 48 2.84 -14.96 -17.16
CA CYS A 48 3.26 -15.40 -18.49
C CYS A 48 3.12 -14.33 -19.58
N HIS A 49 2.76 -13.08 -19.21
CA HIS A 49 2.56 -12.02 -20.20
C HIS A 49 3.92 -11.48 -20.70
N PRO A 50 4.13 -11.26 -22.01
CA PRO A 50 5.42 -10.82 -22.56
C PRO A 50 5.88 -9.45 -22.04
N ASN A 51 4.96 -8.62 -21.56
CA ASN A 51 5.26 -7.33 -20.97
C ASN A 51 5.49 -7.39 -19.45
N TYR A 52 5.50 -8.57 -18.82
CA TYR A 52 5.78 -8.71 -17.41
C TYR A 52 7.09 -9.47 -17.17
N HIS A 53 7.96 -8.88 -16.38
CA HIS A 53 9.21 -9.49 -15.94
C HIS A 53 9.29 -9.44 -14.43
N PHE A 54 9.86 -10.46 -13.82
CA PHE A 54 10.05 -10.56 -12.38
C PHE A 54 11.52 -10.79 -12.03
N LEU A 55 12.02 -10.04 -11.07
CA LEU A 55 13.35 -10.19 -10.50
C LEU A 55 13.22 -10.29 -8.97
N GLN A 56 13.58 -11.43 -8.41
CA GLN A 56 13.63 -11.59 -6.96
C GLN A 56 14.94 -11.01 -6.42
N THR A 57 14.87 -9.83 -5.78
CA THR A 57 16.01 -9.21 -5.12
C THR A 57 15.54 -8.22 -4.04
N ASP A 58 16.42 -7.92 -3.08
CA ASP A 58 16.23 -6.84 -2.11
C ASP A 58 16.60 -5.51 -2.74
N ILE A 59 15.79 -4.47 -2.52
CA ILE A 59 16.11 -3.10 -2.95
C ILE A 59 17.33 -2.50 -2.24
N CYS A 60 17.86 -3.18 -1.22
CA CYS A 60 19.14 -2.84 -0.59
C CYS A 60 20.35 -3.37 -1.37
N ASP A 61 20.16 -4.28 -2.34
CA ASP A 61 21.23 -4.85 -3.15
C ASP A 61 21.54 -3.95 -4.36
N ARG A 62 22.51 -3.07 -4.16
CA ARG A 62 22.90 -2.06 -5.14
C ARG A 62 23.36 -2.67 -6.46
N GLU A 63 24.19 -3.72 -6.41
CA GLU A 63 24.81 -4.31 -7.61
C GLU A 63 23.76 -4.93 -8.52
N ILE A 64 22.81 -5.68 -7.93
CA ILE A 64 21.70 -6.28 -8.69
C ILE A 64 20.77 -5.22 -9.25
N LEU A 65 20.50 -4.14 -8.49
CA LEU A 65 19.71 -3.03 -8.99
C LEU A 65 20.36 -2.32 -10.18
N GLU A 66 21.69 -2.03 -10.11
CA GLU A 66 22.43 -1.41 -11.21
C GLU A 66 22.37 -2.27 -12.48
N ALA A 67 22.53 -3.58 -12.36
CA ALA A 67 22.37 -4.52 -13.47
C ALA A 67 20.93 -4.50 -14.02
N ALA A 68 19.92 -4.55 -13.14
CA ALA A 68 18.53 -4.51 -13.55
C ALA A 68 18.15 -3.22 -14.30
N PHE A 69 18.65 -2.06 -13.88
CA PHE A 69 18.45 -0.79 -14.59
C PHE A 69 19.14 -0.77 -15.95
N SER A 70 20.36 -1.32 -16.04
CA SER A 70 21.11 -1.41 -17.30
C SER A 70 20.40 -2.30 -18.32
N ASP A 71 19.93 -3.47 -17.89
CA ASP A 71 19.32 -4.47 -18.78
C ASP A 71 17.89 -4.09 -19.16
N PHE A 72 17.10 -3.62 -18.19
CA PHE A 72 15.71 -3.28 -18.41
C PHE A 72 15.54 -1.90 -19.02
N CYS A 73 16.44 -0.94 -18.85
CA CYS A 73 16.37 0.44 -19.33
C CYS A 73 15.00 1.10 -19.03
N PRO A 74 14.63 1.30 -17.74
CA PRO A 74 13.30 1.83 -17.40
C PRO A 74 13.12 3.29 -17.80
N ASP A 75 11.93 3.63 -18.27
CA ASP A 75 11.48 5.03 -18.46
C ASP A 75 11.16 5.72 -17.13
N GLY A 76 11.00 4.94 -16.05
CA GLY A 76 10.81 5.44 -14.70
C GLY A 76 10.60 4.33 -13.68
N VAL A 77 10.50 4.74 -12.43
CA VAL A 77 10.39 3.88 -11.24
C VAL A 77 9.12 4.21 -10.46
N MET A 78 8.38 3.19 -10.04
CA MET A 78 7.31 3.30 -9.06
C MET A 78 7.70 2.47 -7.83
N HIS A 79 8.01 3.14 -6.72
CA HIS A 79 8.61 2.53 -5.53
C HIS A 79 7.54 2.26 -4.47
N LEU A 80 7.12 0.98 -4.37
CA LEU A 80 6.14 0.50 -3.39
C LEU A 80 6.74 -0.46 -2.36
N ALA A 81 7.98 -0.96 -2.56
CA ALA A 81 8.61 -1.88 -1.62
C ALA A 81 8.75 -1.23 -0.24
N ALA A 82 8.14 -1.84 0.77
CA ALA A 82 8.18 -1.39 2.16
C ALA A 82 7.73 -2.50 3.11
N GLU A 83 8.30 -2.53 4.30
CA GLU A 83 7.64 -3.14 5.44
C GLU A 83 6.50 -2.21 5.88
N SER A 84 5.26 -2.75 6.06
CA SER A 84 4.06 -1.91 6.14
C SER A 84 3.08 -2.26 7.27
N HIS A 85 3.39 -3.23 8.14
CA HIS A 85 2.49 -3.60 9.21
C HIS A 85 2.91 -2.95 10.53
N VAL A 86 2.10 -1.98 11.01
CA VAL A 86 2.41 -1.19 12.22
C VAL A 86 2.70 -2.09 13.42
N ASP A 87 1.87 -3.12 13.69
CA ASP A 87 2.06 -3.99 14.86
C ASP A 87 3.40 -4.74 14.80
N ARG A 88 3.84 -5.16 13.61
CA ARG A 88 5.18 -5.76 13.42
C ARG A 88 6.30 -4.75 13.66
N SER A 89 6.09 -3.46 13.34
CA SER A 89 7.09 -2.42 13.59
C SER A 89 7.36 -2.18 15.07
N ILE A 90 6.39 -2.50 15.94
CA ILE A 90 6.54 -2.39 17.40
C ILE A 90 7.52 -3.43 17.93
N THR A 91 7.45 -4.65 17.41
CA THR A 91 8.28 -5.78 17.87
C THR A 91 9.59 -5.96 17.11
N GLY A 92 9.66 -5.47 15.84
CA GLY A 92 10.83 -5.61 14.96
C GLY A 92 11.11 -4.35 14.13
N PRO A 93 11.46 -3.20 14.74
CA PRO A 93 11.64 -1.93 14.02
C PRO A 93 12.84 -1.92 13.06
N ALA A 94 13.83 -2.78 13.26
CA ALA A 94 15.04 -2.84 12.44
C ALA A 94 14.74 -3.15 10.97
N ASP A 95 13.81 -4.07 10.69
CA ASP A 95 13.42 -4.43 9.32
C ASP A 95 12.79 -3.25 8.59
N PHE A 96 12.07 -2.38 9.31
CA PHE A 96 11.47 -1.17 8.76
C PHE A 96 12.52 -0.12 8.41
N VAL A 97 13.56 0.03 9.23
CA VAL A 97 14.71 0.91 8.91
C VAL A 97 15.45 0.37 7.69
N GLN A 98 15.74 -0.93 7.68
CA GLN A 98 16.48 -1.55 6.57
C GLN A 98 15.70 -1.44 5.25
N SER A 99 14.45 -1.87 5.21
CA SER A 99 13.66 -1.86 3.96
C SER A 99 13.23 -0.45 3.55
N ASN A 100 12.63 0.31 4.48
CA ASN A 100 11.99 1.57 4.11
C ASN A 100 13.00 2.72 3.97
N VAL A 101 14.05 2.75 4.79
CA VAL A 101 15.02 3.85 4.77
C VAL A 101 16.21 3.51 3.89
N ILE A 102 16.95 2.44 4.22
CA ILE A 102 18.15 2.05 3.49
C ILE A 102 17.80 1.59 2.07
N GLY A 103 16.74 0.78 1.91
CA GLY A 103 16.28 0.34 0.58
C GLY A 103 15.85 1.50 -0.30
N THR A 104 15.10 2.49 0.24
CA THR A 104 14.75 3.70 -0.50
C THR A 104 15.98 4.51 -0.89
N TYR A 105 16.93 4.71 0.04
CA TYR A 105 18.20 5.37 -0.24
C TYR A 105 18.94 4.68 -1.39
N THR A 106 19.11 3.36 -1.34
CA THR A 106 19.81 2.59 -2.37
C THR A 106 19.14 2.74 -3.74
N LEU A 107 17.80 2.60 -3.79
CA LEU A 107 17.06 2.73 -5.03
C LEU A 107 17.13 4.16 -5.61
N LEU A 108 17.14 5.19 -4.75
CA LEU A 108 17.34 6.58 -5.17
C LEU A 108 18.73 6.81 -5.77
N GLU A 109 19.78 6.27 -5.16
CA GLU A 109 21.16 6.39 -5.68
C GLU A 109 21.30 5.71 -7.04
N VAL A 110 20.81 4.47 -7.18
CA VAL A 110 20.85 3.75 -8.46
C VAL A 110 20.02 4.49 -9.52
N SER A 111 18.85 4.98 -9.15
CA SER A 111 17.99 5.76 -10.07
C SER A 111 18.66 7.05 -10.52
N ARG A 112 19.34 7.77 -9.62
CA ARG A 112 20.09 9.00 -9.94
C ARG A 112 21.26 8.70 -10.88
N ASP A 113 22.05 7.68 -10.57
CA ASP A 113 23.23 7.29 -11.37
C ASP A 113 22.82 6.84 -12.79
N TYR A 114 21.71 6.10 -12.90
CA TYR A 114 21.12 5.72 -14.19
C TYR A 114 20.58 6.95 -14.96
N TRP A 115 19.73 7.76 -14.31
CA TRP A 115 19.10 8.92 -14.90
C TRP A 115 20.13 9.94 -15.44
N SER A 116 21.22 10.19 -14.69
CA SER A 116 22.28 11.14 -15.09
C SER A 116 22.98 10.76 -16.40
N LYS A 117 22.93 9.49 -16.79
CA LYS A 117 23.56 8.96 -18.03
C LYS A 117 22.59 8.86 -19.20
N LEU A 118 21.31 9.17 -18.99
CA LEU A 118 20.31 9.08 -20.07
C LEU A 118 20.50 10.15 -21.14
N PRO A 119 20.22 9.83 -22.44
CA PRO A 119 20.14 10.84 -23.49
C PRO A 119 19.08 11.91 -23.16
N ALA A 120 19.29 13.15 -23.63
CA ALA A 120 18.49 14.32 -23.24
C ALA A 120 16.97 14.11 -23.28
N LYS A 121 16.44 13.43 -24.30
CA LYS A 121 15.00 13.12 -24.40
C LYS A 121 14.52 12.16 -23.32
N ALA A 122 15.25 11.09 -23.07
CA ALA A 122 14.93 10.11 -22.03
C ALA A 122 15.11 10.71 -20.63
N HIS A 123 16.18 11.49 -20.45
CA HIS A 123 16.46 12.23 -19.21
C HIS A 123 15.29 13.14 -18.80
N GLY A 124 14.72 13.91 -19.73
CA GLY A 124 13.57 14.80 -19.46
C GLY A 124 12.25 14.08 -19.20
N ASN A 125 12.13 12.83 -19.61
CA ASN A 125 10.90 12.04 -19.44
C ASN A 125 10.94 11.07 -18.23
N PHE A 126 12.12 10.81 -17.67
CA PHE A 126 12.27 9.92 -16.52
C PHE A 126 11.51 10.43 -15.31
N ARG A 127 10.93 9.52 -14.52
CA ARG A 127 10.23 9.83 -13.27
C ARG A 127 10.52 8.79 -12.21
N PHE A 128 10.71 9.26 -10.98
CA PHE A 128 10.76 8.43 -9.77
C PHE A 128 9.53 8.74 -8.91
N HIS A 129 8.59 7.81 -8.80
CA HIS A 129 7.40 7.98 -7.99
C HIS A 129 7.50 7.13 -6.73
N HIS A 130 7.58 7.77 -5.57
CA HIS A 130 7.57 7.13 -4.26
C HIS A 130 6.15 7.05 -3.70
N ILE A 131 5.72 5.86 -3.34
CA ILE A 131 4.41 5.61 -2.75
C ILE A 131 4.54 5.53 -1.24
N SER A 132 3.89 6.47 -0.55
CA SER A 132 3.91 6.65 0.89
C SER A 132 2.51 6.51 1.49
N THR A 133 2.33 6.93 2.73
CA THR A 133 1.13 6.76 3.55
C THR A 133 0.74 8.08 4.22
N ASP A 134 -0.52 8.25 4.57
CA ASP A 134 -1.03 9.34 5.40
C ASP A 134 -0.59 9.23 6.87
N GLU A 135 -0.14 8.05 7.32
CA GLU A 135 0.36 7.84 8.68
C GLU A 135 1.60 8.69 9.02
N VAL A 136 2.30 9.24 8.02
CA VAL A 136 3.41 10.17 8.23
C VAL A 136 2.97 11.50 8.84
N TYR A 137 1.70 11.87 8.69
CA TYR A 137 1.13 13.12 9.23
C TYR A 137 0.74 13.04 10.70
N GLY A 138 0.72 11.84 11.31
CA GLY A 138 0.30 11.65 12.69
C GLY A 138 -1.21 11.51 12.86
N SER A 139 -1.75 11.96 14.00
CA SER A 139 -3.17 11.79 14.34
C SER A 139 -3.93 13.12 14.28
N LEU A 140 -5.08 13.11 13.61
CA LEU A 140 -5.98 14.28 13.52
C LEU A 140 -6.84 14.43 14.78
N PRO A 141 -7.19 15.68 15.12
CA PRO A 141 -8.31 15.98 16.02
C PRO A 141 -9.65 15.53 15.37
N PRO A 142 -10.79 15.67 16.08
CA PRO A 142 -12.10 15.27 15.54
C PRO A 142 -12.50 15.93 14.22
N GLN A 143 -11.90 17.07 13.87
CA GLN A 143 -12.17 17.83 12.64
C GLN A 143 -10.87 18.11 11.87
N GLY A 144 -11.01 18.46 10.58
CA GLY A 144 -9.90 18.77 9.69
C GLY A 144 -9.43 17.57 8.86
N TYR A 145 -8.50 17.83 7.95
CA TYR A 145 -7.91 16.84 7.03
C TYR A 145 -6.42 17.08 6.89
N PHE A 146 -5.66 16.03 6.63
CA PHE A 146 -4.27 16.15 6.21
C PHE A 146 -4.21 16.66 4.77
N SER A 147 -3.53 17.76 4.57
CA SER A 147 -3.17 18.28 3.24
C SER A 147 -1.69 18.02 2.97
N GLU A 148 -1.25 18.23 1.73
CA GLU A 148 0.17 18.11 1.35
C GLU A 148 1.10 19.13 2.07
N LYS A 149 0.51 20.13 2.74
CA LYS A 149 1.21 21.13 3.55
C LYS A 149 1.26 20.79 5.05
N THR A 150 0.55 19.74 5.46
CA THR A 150 0.55 19.30 6.87
C THR A 150 1.95 18.84 7.26
N PRO A 151 2.54 19.35 8.36
CA PRO A 151 3.81 18.84 8.87
C PRO A 151 3.72 17.37 9.25
N TYR A 152 4.83 16.64 9.11
CA TYR A 152 4.91 15.26 9.55
C TYR A 152 5.03 15.16 11.07
N ASP A 153 4.26 14.24 11.67
CA ASP A 153 4.24 13.91 13.11
C ASP A 153 4.09 12.38 13.30
N PRO A 154 5.00 11.54 12.73
CA PRO A 154 4.88 10.10 12.77
C PRO A 154 4.98 9.55 14.19
N ARG A 155 4.08 8.61 14.59
CA ARG A 155 3.97 8.10 15.96
C ARG A 155 4.22 6.60 16.12
N SER A 156 4.63 5.92 15.04
CA SER A 156 5.03 4.52 15.08
C SER A 156 6.38 4.34 14.37
N PRO A 157 7.13 3.24 14.64
CA PRO A 157 8.36 2.95 13.89
C PRO A 157 8.11 2.84 12.37
N TYR A 158 6.96 2.27 11.96
CA TYR A 158 6.55 2.24 10.56
C TYR A 158 6.40 3.65 9.98
N SER A 159 5.55 4.49 10.58
CA SER A 159 5.29 5.84 10.05
C SER A 159 6.54 6.71 10.07
N ALA A 160 7.42 6.55 11.09
CA ALA A 160 8.71 7.23 11.15
C ALA A 160 9.64 6.82 10.02
N SER A 161 9.71 5.52 9.70
CA SER A 161 10.51 5.02 8.57
C SER A 161 10.01 5.52 7.22
N LYS A 162 8.68 5.62 7.03
CA LYS A 162 8.07 6.18 5.81
C LYS A 162 8.29 7.69 5.70
N ALA A 163 8.18 8.43 6.81
CA ALA A 163 8.50 9.86 6.85
C ALA A 163 9.97 10.12 6.48
N ALA A 164 10.91 9.29 6.99
CA ALA A 164 12.31 9.36 6.61
C ALA A 164 12.50 9.13 5.10
N SER A 165 11.83 8.11 4.52
CA SER A 165 11.88 7.84 3.08
C SER A 165 11.38 9.03 2.26
N ASP A 166 10.25 9.62 2.65
CA ASP A 166 9.68 10.80 1.98
C ASP A 166 10.66 11.98 1.99
N HIS A 167 11.35 12.20 3.11
CA HIS A 167 12.37 13.24 3.22
C HIS A 167 13.59 12.96 2.34
N PHE A 168 14.03 11.71 2.22
CA PHE A 168 15.10 11.36 1.26
C PHE A 168 14.68 11.61 -0.18
N VAL A 169 13.48 11.20 -0.58
CA VAL A 169 12.97 11.45 -1.94
C VAL A 169 12.92 12.94 -2.25
N GLN A 170 12.42 13.76 -1.31
CA GLN A 170 12.43 15.22 -1.44
C GLN A 170 13.85 15.79 -1.54
N ALA A 171 14.77 15.32 -0.69
CA ALA A 171 16.15 15.79 -0.68
C ALA A 171 16.87 15.43 -2.00
N TRP A 172 16.64 14.24 -2.57
CA TRP A 172 17.21 13.86 -3.88
C TRP A 172 16.69 14.74 -5.02
N HIS A 173 15.42 15.13 -4.95
CA HIS A 173 14.86 16.09 -5.89
C HIS A 173 15.53 17.47 -5.76
N GLU A 174 15.54 18.05 -4.57
CA GLU A 174 16.06 19.41 -4.32
C GLU A 174 17.57 19.52 -4.52
N THR A 175 18.33 18.50 -4.11
CA THR A 175 19.79 18.55 -4.12
C THR A 175 20.38 18.14 -5.47
N TYR A 176 19.82 17.10 -6.09
CA TYR A 176 20.40 16.49 -7.30
C TYR A 176 19.54 16.67 -8.54
N GLY A 177 18.33 17.24 -8.42
CA GLY A 177 17.42 17.43 -9.51
C GLY A 177 16.72 16.16 -10.01
N LEU A 178 16.82 15.04 -9.27
CA LEU A 178 16.12 13.80 -9.65
C LEU A 178 14.63 14.09 -9.82
N PRO A 179 14.01 13.73 -10.97
CA PRO A 179 12.60 14.02 -11.23
C PRO A 179 11.69 13.11 -10.40
N ALA A 180 11.60 13.39 -9.10
CA ALA A 180 10.86 12.60 -8.14
C ALA A 180 9.49 13.20 -7.81
N LEU A 181 8.55 12.31 -7.45
CA LEU A 181 7.20 12.63 -6.96
C LEU A 181 6.89 11.74 -5.75
N ILE A 182 6.00 12.22 -4.88
CA ILE A 182 5.52 11.45 -3.73
C ILE A 182 3.99 11.40 -3.78
N SER A 183 3.41 10.24 -3.47
CA SER A 183 1.98 10.14 -3.15
C SER A 183 1.79 9.55 -1.75
N ASN A 184 0.95 10.20 -0.94
CA ASN A 184 0.56 9.71 0.37
C ASN A 184 -0.88 9.21 0.28
N CYS A 185 -1.12 7.92 0.51
CA CYS A 185 -2.45 7.34 0.40
C CYS A 185 -3.08 7.07 1.76
N SER A 186 -4.41 7.10 1.80
CA SER A 186 -5.22 6.61 2.92
C SER A 186 -5.25 5.07 2.98
N ASN A 187 -5.99 4.50 3.94
CA ASN A 187 -6.07 3.06 4.14
C ASN A 187 -6.67 2.33 2.93
N ASN A 188 -5.87 1.48 2.31
CA ASN A 188 -6.30 0.70 1.15
C ASN A 188 -7.01 -0.60 1.56
N TYR A 189 -7.99 -1.02 0.75
CA TYR A 189 -8.65 -2.32 0.88
C TYR A 189 -9.03 -2.87 -0.50
N GLY A 190 -9.24 -4.17 -0.60
CA GLY A 190 -9.61 -4.82 -1.87
C GLY A 190 -9.14 -6.27 -1.99
N PRO A 191 -9.27 -6.86 -3.19
CA PRO A 191 -8.73 -8.18 -3.54
C PRO A 191 -7.23 -8.30 -3.28
N TYR A 192 -6.78 -9.50 -2.89
CA TYR A 192 -5.38 -9.81 -2.62
C TYR A 192 -4.73 -9.09 -1.43
N HIS A 193 -5.53 -8.45 -0.54
CA HIS A 193 -4.99 -7.85 0.66
C HIS A 193 -4.58 -8.93 1.68
N PHE A 194 -3.37 -8.82 2.24
CA PHE A 194 -2.81 -9.87 3.10
C PHE A 194 -3.67 -10.07 4.38
N PRO A 195 -3.90 -11.34 4.82
CA PRO A 195 -4.87 -11.71 5.87
C PRO A 195 -4.68 -11.10 7.27
N GLU A 196 -3.56 -10.44 7.56
CA GLU A 196 -3.31 -9.81 8.88
C GLU A 196 -3.98 -8.44 9.05
N LYS A 197 -4.45 -7.82 7.96
CA LYS A 197 -5.07 -6.49 7.99
C LYS A 197 -6.55 -6.57 8.36
N LEU A 198 -7.09 -5.48 8.93
CA LEU A 198 -8.45 -5.42 9.52
C LEU A 198 -9.53 -6.04 8.63
N ILE A 199 -9.67 -5.57 7.39
CA ILE A 199 -10.76 -6.01 6.49
C ILE A 199 -10.62 -7.50 6.13
N PRO A 200 -9.47 -7.98 5.57
CA PRO A 200 -9.36 -9.40 5.24
C PRO A 200 -9.40 -10.31 6.48
N LEU A 201 -8.80 -9.91 7.60
CA LEU A 201 -8.87 -10.70 8.84
C LEU A 201 -10.32 -10.87 9.31
N THR A 202 -11.09 -9.78 9.32
CA THR A 202 -12.51 -9.82 9.71
C THR A 202 -13.32 -10.70 8.77
N ILE A 203 -13.14 -10.56 7.45
CA ILE A 203 -13.84 -11.38 6.45
C ILE A 203 -13.54 -12.87 6.69
N LEU A 204 -12.27 -13.24 6.80
CA LEU A 204 -11.85 -14.63 6.93
C LEU A 204 -12.29 -15.24 8.28
N ASN A 205 -12.13 -14.50 9.36
CA ASN A 205 -12.61 -14.96 10.67
C ASN A 205 -14.14 -15.15 10.66
N ALA A 206 -14.89 -14.23 10.06
CA ALA A 206 -16.36 -14.33 9.95
C ALA A 206 -16.80 -15.53 9.10
N ILE A 207 -16.07 -15.85 8.01
CA ILE A 207 -16.31 -17.06 7.20
C ILE A 207 -16.01 -18.34 8.00
N GLU A 208 -14.95 -18.32 8.81
CA GLU A 208 -14.52 -19.46 9.64
C GLU A 208 -15.30 -19.58 10.96
N GLY A 209 -16.22 -18.66 11.27
CA GLY A 209 -16.97 -18.63 12.55
C GLY A 209 -16.10 -18.30 13.76
N LYS A 210 -14.96 -17.63 13.55
CA LYS A 210 -14.00 -17.24 14.59
C LYS A 210 -14.32 -15.86 15.17
N PRO A 211 -13.83 -15.51 16.38
CA PRO A 211 -13.96 -14.18 16.96
C PRO A 211 -13.44 -13.07 16.03
N LEU A 212 -14.14 -11.93 16.00
CA LEU A 212 -13.78 -10.72 15.24
C LEU A 212 -13.18 -9.70 16.22
N PRO A 213 -11.85 -9.63 16.36
CA PRO A 213 -11.22 -8.75 17.36
C PRO A 213 -11.33 -7.28 16.92
N VAL A 214 -11.84 -6.45 17.82
CA VAL A 214 -11.92 -4.99 17.66
C VAL A 214 -11.06 -4.34 18.74
N TYR A 215 -10.06 -3.56 18.36
CA TYR A 215 -9.15 -2.90 19.28
C TYR A 215 -9.84 -1.76 20.02
N GLY A 216 -9.62 -1.69 21.36
CA GLY A 216 -10.19 -0.66 22.22
C GLY A 216 -11.72 -0.64 22.16
N ASP A 217 -12.28 0.54 21.90
CA ASP A 217 -13.73 0.76 21.70
C ASP A 217 -14.17 0.65 20.23
N GLY A 218 -13.24 0.36 19.31
CA GLY A 218 -13.49 0.34 17.87
C GLY A 218 -13.72 1.71 17.24
N GLY A 219 -13.50 2.78 18.01
CA GLY A 219 -13.79 4.14 17.57
C GLY A 219 -12.67 4.83 16.78
N ASN A 220 -11.56 4.14 16.49
CA ASN A 220 -10.51 4.69 15.62
C ASN A 220 -11.05 4.85 14.21
N ILE A 221 -10.82 6.04 13.63
CA ILE A 221 -11.37 6.42 12.31
C ILE A 221 -10.27 6.32 11.26
N ARG A 222 -10.62 5.73 10.11
CA ARG A 222 -9.76 5.65 8.92
C ARG A 222 -10.53 6.11 7.68
N ASP A 223 -9.83 6.75 6.76
CA ASP A 223 -10.31 6.98 5.41
C ASP A 223 -9.98 5.76 4.54
N TRP A 224 -10.97 5.21 3.86
CA TRP A 224 -10.84 3.95 3.11
C TRP A 224 -10.85 4.17 1.61
N LEU A 225 -9.85 3.60 0.94
CA LEU A 225 -9.63 3.73 -0.51
C LEU A 225 -9.57 2.34 -1.16
N TYR A 226 -10.42 2.11 -2.15
CA TYR A 226 -10.40 0.85 -2.90
C TYR A 226 -9.11 0.74 -3.75
N VAL A 227 -8.46 -0.42 -3.73
CA VAL A 227 -7.11 -0.58 -4.29
C VAL A 227 -7.01 -0.27 -5.78
N GLU A 228 -8.04 -0.59 -6.58
CA GLU A 228 -8.04 -0.27 -8.01
C GLU A 228 -8.19 1.23 -8.28
N ASP A 229 -8.91 1.95 -7.42
CA ASP A 229 -8.96 3.40 -7.45
C ASP A 229 -7.62 4.03 -7.12
N HIS A 230 -6.92 3.47 -6.11
CA HIS A 230 -5.57 3.91 -5.79
C HIS A 230 -4.60 3.68 -6.95
N VAL A 231 -4.62 2.50 -7.56
CA VAL A 231 -3.76 2.18 -8.72
C VAL A 231 -3.97 3.18 -9.86
N ARG A 232 -5.23 3.55 -10.16
CA ARG A 232 -5.53 4.59 -11.16
C ARG A 232 -4.95 5.95 -10.77
N ALA A 233 -4.99 6.32 -9.47
CA ALA A 233 -4.34 7.54 -8.98
C ALA A 233 -2.82 7.48 -9.19
N LEU A 234 -2.19 6.36 -8.84
CA LEU A 234 -0.74 6.18 -9.01
C LEU A 234 -0.31 6.39 -10.47
N VAL A 235 -1.07 5.85 -11.43
CA VAL A 235 -0.79 6.07 -12.87
C VAL A 235 -0.96 7.54 -13.25
N GLN A 236 -1.99 8.23 -12.76
CA GLN A 236 -2.19 9.65 -13.04
C GLN A 236 -1.05 10.51 -12.45
N VAL A 237 -0.66 10.24 -11.19
CA VAL A 237 0.47 10.94 -10.55
C VAL A 237 1.76 10.69 -11.32
N PHE A 238 2.05 9.43 -11.66
CA PHE A 238 3.26 9.07 -12.39
C PHE A 238 3.35 9.73 -13.76
N THR A 239 2.25 9.78 -14.51
CA THR A 239 2.24 10.27 -15.89
C THR A 239 2.06 11.79 -16.02
N LYS A 240 1.28 12.41 -15.14
CA LYS A 240 0.85 13.80 -15.25
C LYS A 240 1.23 14.67 -14.06
N GLY A 241 1.63 14.07 -12.94
CA GLY A 241 2.00 14.81 -11.73
C GLY A 241 3.17 15.75 -11.97
N GLN A 242 3.16 16.88 -11.30
CA GLN A 242 4.27 17.84 -11.34
C GLN A 242 5.45 17.25 -10.56
N VAL A 243 6.61 17.18 -11.20
CA VAL A 243 7.88 16.76 -10.58
C VAL A 243 8.19 17.66 -9.36
N GLY A 244 8.70 17.04 -8.29
CA GLY A 244 8.92 17.70 -7.00
C GLY A 244 7.67 17.84 -6.14
N SER A 245 6.49 17.49 -6.68
CA SER A 245 5.23 17.61 -5.93
C SER A 245 4.89 16.36 -5.12
N ARG A 246 4.10 16.61 -4.08
CA ARG A 246 3.42 15.59 -3.28
C ARG A 246 1.94 15.62 -3.61
N TYR A 247 1.30 14.43 -3.62
CA TYR A 247 -0.13 14.26 -3.86
C TYR A 247 -0.76 13.37 -2.81
N ASN A 248 -1.76 13.87 -2.13
CA ASN A 248 -2.59 13.09 -1.24
C ASN A 248 -3.66 12.33 -2.03
N VAL A 249 -3.82 11.03 -1.76
CA VAL A 249 -4.77 10.15 -2.44
C VAL A 249 -5.65 9.48 -1.41
N GLY A 250 -6.91 9.90 -1.32
CA GLY A 250 -7.88 9.40 -0.33
C GLY A 250 -9.25 9.11 -0.93
N GLY A 251 -10.00 8.24 -0.23
CA GLY A 251 -11.34 7.82 -0.67
C GLY A 251 -12.47 8.77 -0.26
N ARG A 252 -12.20 9.80 0.54
CA ARG A 252 -13.22 10.65 1.20
C ARG A 252 -14.24 9.81 1.98
N CYS A 253 -13.79 8.71 2.55
CA CYS A 253 -14.65 7.71 3.18
C CYS A 253 -14.19 7.35 4.59
N GLU A 254 -14.45 8.24 5.54
CA GLU A 254 -14.16 8.01 6.95
C GLU A 254 -15.13 6.99 7.55
N ARG A 255 -14.60 5.96 8.22
CA ARG A 255 -15.35 4.96 8.99
C ARG A 255 -14.60 4.62 10.26
N THR A 256 -15.32 4.39 11.34
CA THR A 256 -14.73 3.78 12.52
C THR A 256 -14.44 2.30 12.26
N ASN A 257 -13.46 1.73 12.96
CA ASN A 257 -13.16 0.30 12.86
C ASN A 257 -14.41 -0.56 13.13
N LEU A 258 -15.21 -0.19 14.13
CA LEU A 258 -16.46 -0.89 14.45
C LEU A 258 -17.50 -0.80 13.30
N GLN A 259 -17.61 0.36 12.65
CA GLN A 259 -18.48 0.50 11.46
C GLN A 259 -18.02 -0.40 10.31
N VAL A 260 -16.72 -0.51 10.09
CA VAL A 260 -16.14 -1.41 9.07
C VAL A 260 -16.45 -2.87 9.39
N VAL A 261 -16.23 -3.31 10.63
CA VAL A 261 -16.51 -4.69 11.05
C VAL A 261 -17.99 -5.03 10.92
N ASN A 262 -18.87 -4.13 11.35
CA ASN A 262 -20.32 -4.30 11.17
C ASN A 262 -20.72 -4.40 9.71
N ALA A 263 -20.18 -3.54 8.83
CA ALA A 263 -20.49 -3.57 7.40
C ALA A 263 -20.03 -4.89 6.74
N ILE A 264 -18.88 -5.45 7.15
CA ILE A 264 -18.42 -6.76 6.69
C ILE A 264 -19.40 -7.86 7.12
N CYS A 265 -19.86 -7.85 8.38
CA CYS A 265 -20.85 -8.80 8.87
C CYS A 265 -22.14 -8.73 8.05
N ASP A 266 -22.66 -7.52 7.82
CA ASP A 266 -23.91 -7.31 7.07
C ASP A 266 -23.80 -7.82 5.63
N VAL A 267 -22.69 -7.53 4.95
CA VAL A 267 -22.44 -8.01 3.57
C VAL A 267 -22.34 -9.53 3.54
N LEU A 268 -21.65 -10.14 4.52
CA LEU A 268 -21.54 -11.60 4.59
C LEU A 268 -22.88 -12.27 4.94
N ASP A 269 -23.68 -11.67 5.82
CA ASP A 269 -25.00 -12.21 6.21
C ASP A 269 -25.98 -12.13 5.03
N ASP A 270 -25.87 -11.10 4.17
CA ASP A 270 -26.64 -10.98 2.93
C ASP A 270 -26.24 -12.03 1.88
N ILE A 271 -24.92 -12.25 1.68
CA ILE A 271 -24.41 -13.15 0.64
C ILE A 271 -24.47 -14.63 1.07
N VAL A 272 -24.16 -14.92 2.33
CA VAL A 272 -24.08 -16.24 2.93
C VAL A 272 -24.88 -16.27 4.21
N PRO A 273 -26.23 -16.41 4.15
CA PRO A 273 -27.11 -16.33 5.34
C PRO A 273 -26.82 -17.38 6.41
N ASN A 274 -26.27 -18.52 6.03
CA ASN A 274 -25.85 -19.56 6.99
C ASN A 274 -24.73 -19.05 7.89
N GLY A 275 -24.95 -19.07 9.21
CA GLY A 275 -24.02 -18.54 10.21
C GLY A 275 -24.32 -17.10 10.66
N ALA A 276 -25.36 -16.46 10.14
CA ALA A 276 -25.82 -15.16 10.60
C ALA A 276 -26.50 -15.25 12.00
N PRO A 277 -26.52 -14.18 12.80
CA PRO A 277 -25.84 -12.89 12.54
C PRO A 277 -24.36 -12.92 12.96
N ARG A 278 -23.45 -12.64 12.04
CA ARG A 278 -22.00 -12.65 12.31
C ARG A 278 -21.53 -11.56 13.27
N ARG A 279 -22.33 -10.52 13.48
CA ARG A 279 -22.06 -9.48 14.49
C ARG A 279 -21.91 -10.04 15.91
N GLN A 280 -22.50 -11.20 16.23
CA GLN A 280 -22.30 -11.89 17.52
C GLN A 280 -20.85 -12.40 17.75
N LEU A 281 -20.04 -12.50 16.68
CA LEU A 281 -18.64 -12.88 16.76
C LEU A 281 -17.72 -11.72 17.18
N ILE A 282 -18.23 -10.49 17.21
CA ILE A 282 -17.43 -9.31 17.59
C ILE A 282 -16.99 -9.42 19.03
N CYS A 283 -15.68 -9.28 19.25
CA CYS A 283 -15.10 -9.22 20.58
C CYS A 283 -14.13 -8.04 20.71
N PHE A 284 -14.25 -7.28 21.80
CA PHE A 284 -13.36 -6.16 22.07
C PHE A 284 -12.09 -6.67 22.76
N VAL A 285 -10.94 -6.20 22.29
CA VAL A 285 -9.63 -6.55 22.82
C VAL A 285 -8.87 -5.29 23.25
N PRO A 286 -7.88 -5.36 24.18
CA PRO A 286 -7.07 -4.20 24.55
C PRO A 286 -6.51 -3.49 23.32
N ASP A 287 -6.40 -2.16 23.37
CA ASP A 287 -5.84 -1.39 22.27
C ASP A 287 -4.31 -1.60 22.15
N ARG A 288 -3.72 -1.21 21.02
CA ARG A 288 -2.27 -1.29 20.80
C ARG A 288 -1.60 0.03 21.25
N PRO A 289 -0.32 -0.01 21.65
CA PRO A 289 0.44 1.21 21.93
C PRO A 289 0.52 2.13 20.71
N GLY A 290 0.41 3.45 20.92
CA GLY A 290 0.57 4.45 19.87
C GLY A 290 -0.53 4.40 18.79
N HIS A 291 -1.72 3.91 19.09
CA HIS A 291 -2.80 3.80 18.13
C HIS A 291 -3.44 5.15 17.84
N ASP A 292 -3.11 5.75 16.72
CA ASP A 292 -3.67 7.03 16.28
C ASP A 292 -5.19 6.98 16.16
N ARG A 293 -5.86 8.02 16.67
CA ARG A 293 -7.33 8.05 16.76
C ARG A 293 -8.01 8.27 15.43
N ARG A 294 -7.49 9.17 14.56
CA ARG A 294 -8.16 9.52 13.32
C ARG A 294 -7.17 9.87 12.21
N TYR A 295 -7.40 9.27 11.05
CA TYR A 295 -6.79 9.65 9.77
C TYR A 295 -7.89 10.06 8.80
N ALA A 296 -7.70 11.21 8.15
CA ALA A 296 -8.53 11.68 7.05
C ALA A 296 -7.68 12.57 6.13
N ILE A 297 -7.63 12.24 4.87
CA ILE A 297 -6.76 12.91 3.90
C ILE A 297 -7.59 13.79 2.96
N ASP A 298 -7.04 14.94 2.55
CA ASP A 298 -7.65 15.80 1.54
C ASP A 298 -7.07 15.51 0.15
N PRO A 299 -7.82 14.85 -0.76
CA PRO A 299 -7.38 14.54 -2.11
C PRO A 299 -7.65 15.68 -3.11
N THR A 300 -8.01 16.87 -2.66
CA THR A 300 -8.44 17.97 -3.54
C THR A 300 -7.38 18.33 -4.59
N LYS A 301 -6.09 18.23 -4.25
CA LYS A 301 -5.00 18.53 -5.19
C LYS A 301 -4.98 17.54 -6.36
N VAL A 302 -4.97 16.24 -6.08
CA VAL A 302 -4.97 15.21 -7.13
C VAL A 302 -6.24 15.27 -7.97
N GLU A 303 -7.39 15.58 -7.36
CA GLU A 303 -8.67 15.77 -8.07
C GLU A 303 -8.62 16.95 -9.04
N LYS A 304 -8.12 18.10 -8.59
CA LYS A 304 -8.10 19.35 -9.39
C LYS A 304 -7.02 19.34 -10.48
N GLU A 305 -5.81 18.91 -10.12
CA GLU A 305 -4.68 18.99 -11.04
C GLU A 305 -4.62 17.83 -12.02
N LEU A 306 -5.02 16.62 -11.60
CA LEU A 306 -4.88 15.41 -12.40
C LEU A 306 -6.23 14.83 -12.88
N GLY A 307 -7.37 15.38 -12.41
CA GLY A 307 -8.70 14.90 -12.78
C GLY A 307 -9.05 13.52 -12.21
N TRP A 308 -8.31 13.03 -11.22
CA TRP A 308 -8.60 11.75 -10.61
C TRP A 308 -9.72 11.86 -9.57
N ARG A 309 -10.56 10.82 -9.50
CA ARG A 309 -11.54 10.61 -8.41
C ARG A 309 -11.70 9.12 -8.16
N ALA A 310 -11.99 8.77 -6.90
CA ALA A 310 -12.45 7.42 -6.56
C ALA A 310 -13.76 7.13 -7.30
N LEU A 311 -13.89 5.93 -7.87
CA LEU A 311 -15.10 5.46 -8.55
C LEU A 311 -15.94 4.56 -7.64
N GLU A 312 -15.29 3.81 -6.75
CA GLU A 312 -15.96 2.93 -5.80
C GLU A 312 -16.39 3.71 -4.55
N THR A 313 -17.63 3.48 -4.10
CA THR A 313 -18.01 3.77 -2.73
C THR A 313 -17.46 2.69 -1.80
N PHE A 314 -17.44 2.94 -0.49
CA PHE A 314 -17.04 1.91 0.46
C PHE A 314 -17.92 0.66 0.36
N GLU A 315 -19.21 0.85 0.19
CA GLU A 315 -20.19 -0.23 0.11
C GLU A 315 -19.99 -1.11 -1.14
N THR A 316 -19.79 -0.49 -2.31
CA THR A 316 -19.55 -1.22 -3.57
C THR A 316 -18.19 -1.93 -3.56
N GLY A 317 -17.13 -1.26 -3.12
CA GLY A 317 -15.79 -1.83 -3.00
C GLY A 317 -15.73 -2.94 -1.95
N LEU A 318 -16.40 -2.76 -0.79
CA LEU A 318 -16.46 -3.78 0.25
C LEU A 318 -17.17 -5.04 -0.24
N ARG A 319 -18.31 -4.92 -0.91
CA ARG A 319 -19.03 -6.06 -1.48
C ARG A 319 -18.17 -6.81 -2.49
N LYS A 320 -17.45 -6.11 -3.38
CA LYS A 320 -16.49 -6.72 -4.31
C LYS A 320 -15.38 -7.46 -3.56
N THR A 321 -14.86 -6.87 -2.49
CA THR A 321 -13.80 -7.46 -1.66
C THR A 321 -14.29 -8.75 -1.00
N VAL A 322 -15.45 -8.73 -0.34
CA VAL A 322 -16.04 -9.91 0.31
C VAL A 322 -16.28 -11.04 -0.71
N LEU A 323 -16.89 -10.73 -1.86
CA LEU A 323 -17.11 -11.69 -2.93
C LEU A 323 -15.81 -12.30 -3.44
N TRP A 324 -14.76 -11.48 -3.54
CA TRP A 324 -13.45 -11.97 -3.95
C TRP A 324 -12.90 -13.00 -2.96
N TYR A 325 -12.92 -12.73 -1.65
CA TYR A 325 -12.45 -13.70 -0.64
C TYR A 325 -13.28 -14.99 -0.63
N LEU A 326 -14.59 -14.90 -0.83
CA LEU A 326 -15.45 -16.07 -0.92
C LEU A 326 -15.11 -16.97 -2.13
N ASN A 327 -14.69 -16.38 -3.24
CA ASN A 327 -14.42 -17.08 -4.50
C ASN A 327 -12.95 -17.45 -4.71
N ASN A 328 -12.03 -17.02 -3.84
CA ASN A 328 -10.60 -17.24 -4.03
C ASN A 328 -9.94 -17.94 -2.84
N ASN A 329 -10.56 -19.02 -2.37
CA ASN A 329 -10.09 -19.82 -1.24
C ASN A 329 -8.67 -20.34 -1.45
N GLU A 330 -8.32 -20.74 -2.67
CA GLU A 330 -6.99 -21.24 -3.02
C GLU A 330 -5.88 -20.22 -2.85
N TRP A 331 -6.20 -18.91 -2.91
CA TRP A 331 -5.23 -17.85 -2.70
C TRP A 331 -4.93 -17.63 -1.21
N TRP A 332 -5.97 -17.55 -0.36
CA TRP A 332 -5.79 -17.14 1.03
C TRP A 332 -5.63 -18.30 2.02
N GLN A 333 -6.19 -19.50 1.75
CA GLN A 333 -6.08 -20.64 2.67
C GLN A 333 -4.62 -21.07 2.94
N PRO A 334 -3.71 -21.16 1.95
CA PRO A 334 -2.32 -21.43 2.23
C PRO A 334 -1.69 -20.39 3.16
N LEU A 335 -1.98 -19.08 2.95
CA LEU A 335 -1.46 -18.00 3.78
C LEU A 335 -1.91 -18.15 5.24
N ARG A 336 -3.19 -18.48 5.45
CA ARG A 336 -3.78 -18.73 6.79
C ARG A 336 -3.16 -19.95 7.48
N LYS A 337 -2.80 -20.98 6.75
CA LYS A 337 -2.26 -22.22 7.30
C LYS A 337 -0.77 -22.13 7.63
N THR A 338 0.01 -21.39 6.82
CA THR A 338 1.48 -21.47 6.91
C THR A 338 2.16 -20.18 7.36
N ILE A 339 1.54 -19.01 7.14
CA ILE A 339 2.19 -17.71 7.37
C ILE A 339 1.54 -16.93 8.50
N TYR A 340 0.20 -16.89 8.54
CA TYR A 340 -0.54 -16.10 9.52
C TYR A 340 -1.87 -16.74 9.90
N ALA A 341 -1.92 -17.40 11.05
CA ALA A 341 -3.11 -18.12 11.53
C ALA A 341 -4.24 -17.21 12.05
N GLY A 342 -4.00 -15.92 12.19
CA GLY A 342 -4.95 -14.93 12.72
C GLY A 342 -4.62 -14.47 14.13
N ASP A 343 -3.41 -14.78 14.62
CA ASP A 343 -2.97 -14.38 15.94
C ASP A 343 -2.77 -12.87 16.05
N ARG A 344 -2.96 -12.36 17.26
CA ARG A 344 -2.74 -10.95 17.55
C ARG A 344 -1.25 -10.61 17.52
N LEU A 345 -0.88 -9.56 16.77
CA LEU A 345 0.47 -9.03 16.63
C LEU A 345 0.68 -7.78 17.51
N GLY A 346 1.92 -7.34 17.68
CA GLY A 346 2.27 -6.09 18.36
C GLY A 346 2.08 -6.08 19.87
N LEU A 347 2.02 -7.25 20.50
CA LEU A 347 2.04 -7.37 21.95
C LEU A 347 3.48 -7.18 22.44
N LEU A 348 3.70 -6.15 23.26
CA LEU A 348 4.93 -6.07 24.05
C LEU A 348 4.86 -7.16 25.11
N ASN A 349 5.80 -8.11 25.09
CA ASN A 349 6.03 -8.99 26.24
C ASN A 349 6.63 -8.09 27.33
N VAL A 350 5.76 -7.59 28.22
CA VAL A 350 6.15 -6.87 29.45
C VAL A 350 6.49 -7.90 30.53
#